data_c93c2a0656f9142fab5102442bcc52eb
#
_entry.id   c93c2a0656f9142fab5102442bcc52eb
#
_cell.length_a   1.000
_cell.length_b   1.000
_cell.length_c   1.000
_cell.angle_alpha   90.00
_cell.angle_beta   90.00
_cell.angle_gamma   90.00
#
_symmetry.space_group_name_H-M   'P 1'
#
loop_
_entity.id
_entity.type
_entity.pdbx_description
1 polymer ?
#
loop_
_entity_poly.entity_id
_entity_poly.type
_entity_poly.pdbx_seq_one_letter_code
_entity_poly.pdbx_strand_id
1 'polypeptide(L)'
;MINFKQFLEEERKNPKSKTLHAFDMDEVLFHHDHSKVKVHVKDQHGKKVQSLTNQEYNSHKLPHGHSYDYSEFRSSKVFKKSATPIHKMIHKLKAIHKNNKNVEIVTARSDMDDKHGFMKTLKHHGIDPHEVHVRRAGNTGAASPAEAKHKVIGDLVKKHGYKRVHLYDDSKDNLEKFKSLKHDHPDVEFHAHHVEYHPETGHVKLTTTKA
;
A
#
# COMPACT_ATOMS: atom_id res chain seq x y z
N MET A 1 10.04 10.99 -33.26
CA MET A 1 8.79 10.67 -32.57
C MET A 1 9.14 9.94 -31.26
N ILE A 2 8.85 10.56 -30.12
CA ILE A 2 9.03 9.91 -28.81
C ILE A 2 7.97 8.82 -28.73
N ASN A 3 8.36 7.58 -28.40
CA ASN A 3 7.38 6.52 -28.23
C ASN A 3 6.62 6.71 -26.91
N PHE A 4 5.42 6.13 -26.81
CA PHE A 4 4.54 6.30 -25.64
C PHE A 4 5.22 5.93 -24.30
N LYS A 5 6.14 4.97 -24.32
CA LYS A 5 6.91 4.56 -23.13
C LYS A 5 7.92 5.64 -22.72
N GLN A 6 8.61 6.26 -23.68
CA GLN A 6 9.51 7.40 -23.44
C GLN A 6 8.74 8.63 -22.97
N PHE A 7 7.57 8.92 -23.55
CA PHE A 7 6.68 9.99 -23.10
C PHE A 7 6.25 9.80 -21.63
N LEU A 8 5.84 8.60 -21.27
CA LEU A 8 5.48 8.28 -19.87
C LEU A 8 6.69 8.37 -18.91
N GLU A 9 7.90 8.03 -19.37
CA GLU A 9 9.13 8.16 -18.59
C GLU A 9 9.55 9.63 -18.43
N GLU A 10 9.35 10.47 -19.42
CA GLU A 10 9.65 11.90 -19.37
C GLU A 10 8.65 12.68 -18.48
N GLU A 11 7.35 12.38 -18.58
CA GLU A 11 6.35 12.95 -17.64
C GLU A 11 6.64 12.55 -16.20
N ARG A 12 7.17 11.34 -15.98
CA ARG A 12 7.59 10.87 -14.65
C ARG A 12 8.86 11.56 -14.13
N LYS A 13 9.75 12.02 -15.05
CA LYS A 13 11.00 12.72 -14.68
C LYS A 13 10.76 14.13 -14.16
N ASN A 14 9.61 14.73 -14.49
CA ASN A 14 9.27 16.09 -14.06
C ASN A 14 7.86 16.12 -13.45
N PRO A 15 7.71 15.71 -12.18
CA PRO A 15 6.40 15.66 -11.54
C PRO A 15 5.74 17.04 -11.54
N LYS A 16 4.50 17.13 -12.00
CA LYS A 16 3.69 18.36 -12.05
C LYS A 16 3.54 19.05 -10.67
N SER A 17 3.74 18.28 -9.61
CA SER A 17 3.73 18.74 -8.23
C SER A 17 4.92 18.19 -7.46
N LYS A 18 5.48 18.98 -6.55
CA LYS A 18 6.51 18.53 -5.58
C LYS A 18 5.91 17.75 -4.39
N THR A 19 4.65 17.40 -4.46
CA THR A 19 3.94 16.64 -3.42
C THR A 19 3.58 15.24 -3.93
N LEU A 20 3.92 14.22 -3.13
CA LEU A 20 3.49 12.83 -3.33
C LEU A 20 2.39 12.48 -2.32
N HIS A 21 1.35 11.81 -2.77
CA HIS A 21 0.36 11.16 -1.91
C HIS A 21 0.44 9.65 -2.11
N ALA A 22 0.91 8.93 -1.10
CA ALA A 22 0.99 7.48 -1.07
C ALA A 22 -0.17 6.92 -0.24
N PHE A 23 -0.91 5.98 -0.80
CA PHE A 23 -2.02 5.30 -0.11
C PHE A 23 -1.66 3.83 0.07
N ASP A 24 -1.84 3.31 1.27
CA ASP A 24 -1.91 1.86 1.42
C ASP A 24 -3.16 1.31 0.73
N MET A 25 -3.18 0.03 0.48
CA MET A 25 -4.29 -0.64 -0.16
C MET A 25 -5.23 -1.26 0.86
N ASP A 26 -4.70 -2.12 1.73
CA ASP A 26 -5.47 -2.90 2.68
C ASP A 26 -5.87 -2.03 3.87
N GLU A 27 -7.13 -2.10 4.29
CA GLU A 27 -7.76 -1.31 5.34
C GLU A 27 -7.72 0.23 5.14
N VAL A 28 -7.21 0.67 3.98
CA VAL A 28 -7.18 2.08 3.56
C VAL A 28 -8.05 2.33 2.33
N LEU A 29 -7.78 1.65 1.23
CA LEU A 29 -8.60 1.74 0.00
C LEU A 29 -9.64 0.62 -0.07
N PHE A 30 -9.31 -0.54 0.49
CA PHE A 30 -10.16 -1.71 0.51
C PHE A 30 -10.14 -2.36 1.89
N HIS A 31 -11.33 -2.58 2.44
CA HIS A 31 -11.53 -3.42 3.61
C HIS A 31 -11.63 -4.88 3.18
N HIS A 32 -11.01 -5.76 3.94
CA HIS A 32 -11.10 -7.19 3.74
C HIS A 32 -11.88 -7.85 4.86
N ASP A 33 -12.86 -8.66 4.48
CA ASP A 33 -13.50 -9.56 5.43
C ASP A 33 -12.45 -10.52 6.00
N HIS A 34 -12.07 -10.30 7.25
CA HIS A 34 -11.02 -11.05 7.96
C HIS A 34 -11.31 -12.56 8.04
N SER A 35 -12.56 -12.98 7.79
CA SER A 35 -12.90 -14.40 7.66
C SER A 35 -12.42 -15.00 6.35
N LYS A 36 -12.22 -14.19 5.31
CA LYS A 36 -11.97 -14.63 3.93
C LYS A 36 -10.51 -14.49 3.48
N VAL A 37 -9.69 -13.70 4.16
CA VAL A 37 -8.28 -13.50 3.81
C VAL A 37 -7.42 -13.70 5.03
N LYS A 38 -6.53 -14.68 4.98
CA LYS A 38 -5.70 -15.09 6.12
C LYS A 38 -4.24 -15.23 5.74
N VAL A 39 -3.38 -15.02 6.73
CA VAL A 39 -1.98 -15.45 6.68
C VAL A 39 -1.91 -16.84 7.28
N HIS A 40 -1.32 -17.81 6.56
CA HIS A 40 -1.15 -19.15 7.09
C HIS A 40 0.26 -19.31 7.67
N VAL A 41 0.34 -20.03 8.79
CA VAL A 41 1.61 -20.49 9.37
C VAL A 41 1.86 -21.91 8.90
N LYS A 42 3.03 -22.14 8.33
CA LYS A 42 3.51 -23.47 7.91
C LYS A 42 4.66 -23.91 8.81
N ASP A 43 4.67 -25.19 9.16
CA ASP A 43 5.78 -25.82 9.88
C ASP A 43 7.01 -26.03 8.96
N GLN A 44 8.06 -26.59 9.51
CA GLN A 44 9.30 -26.91 8.79
C GLN A 44 9.11 -27.90 7.62
N HIS A 45 8.00 -28.62 7.58
CA HIS A 45 7.64 -29.57 6.50
C HIS A 45 6.70 -28.94 5.47
N GLY A 46 6.39 -27.63 5.60
CA GLY A 46 5.48 -26.92 4.70
C GLY A 46 4.00 -27.19 4.96
N LYS A 47 3.65 -27.92 6.03
CA LYS A 47 2.26 -28.19 6.40
C LYS A 47 1.66 -26.97 7.10
N LYS A 48 0.47 -26.58 6.69
CA LYS A 48 -0.30 -25.53 7.34
C LYS A 48 -0.73 -25.96 8.74
N VAL A 49 -0.30 -25.24 9.76
CA VAL A 49 -0.58 -25.51 11.17
C VAL A 49 -1.52 -24.49 11.81
N GLN A 50 -1.57 -23.27 11.26
CA GLN A 50 -2.43 -22.18 11.77
C GLN A 50 -2.86 -21.26 10.64
N SER A 51 -3.97 -20.54 10.84
CA SER A 51 -4.43 -19.47 9.96
C SER A 51 -4.75 -18.26 10.81
N LEU A 52 -4.15 -17.13 10.47
CA LEU A 52 -4.24 -15.87 11.22
C LEU A 52 -5.04 -14.84 10.43
N THR A 53 -5.91 -14.12 11.10
CA THR A 53 -6.45 -12.86 10.58
C THR A 53 -5.35 -11.80 10.50
N ASN A 54 -5.60 -10.68 9.84
CA ASN A 54 -4.63 -9.58 9.78
C ASN A 54 -4.28 -9.04 11.19
N GLN A 55 -5.26 -8.95 12.07
CA GLN A 55 -5.03 -8.51 13.45
C GLN A 55 -4.17 -9.50 14.25
N GLU A 56 -4.48 -10.80 14.15
CA GLU A 56 -3.70 -11.85 14.80
C GLU A 56 -2.26 -11.89 14.25
N TYR A 57 -2.09 -11.73 12.94
CA TYR A 57 -0.78 -11.68 12.29
C TYR A 57 0.09 -10.54 12.83
N ASN A 58 -0.45 -9.35 13.02
CA ASN A 58 0.29 -8.18 13.51
C ASN A 58 0.88 -8.38 14.92
N SER A 59 0.30 -9.27 15.73
CA SER A 59 0.78 -9.60 17.08
C SER A 59 1.44 -10.99 17.17
N HIS A 60 1.40 -11.78 16.10
CA HIS A 60 1.89 -13.16 16.10
C HIS A 60 3.41 -13.21 16.03
N LYS A 61 4.02 -14.00 16.93
CA LYS A 61 5.43 -14.33 16.89
C LYS A 61 5.62 -15.67 16.20
N LEU A 62 6.32 -15.66 15.07
CA LEU A 62 6.57 -16.86 14.30
C LEU A 62 7.44 -17.84 15.10
N PRO A 63 6.99 -19.09 15.35
CA PRO A 63 7.81 -20.08 16.02
C PRO A 63 9.07 -20.44 15.19
N HIS A 64 10.12 -20.88 15.87
CA HIS A 64 11.33 -21.33 15.19
C HIS A 64 11.03 -22.46 14.19
N GLY A 65 11.64 -22.41 13.01
CA GLY A 65 11.43 -23.38 11.94
C GLY A 65 10.10 -23.26 11.19
N HIS A 66 9.25 -22.29 11.55
CA HIS A 66 8.01 -22.03 10.84
C HIS A 66 8.18 -20.91 9.80
N SER A 67 7.22 -20.81 8.89
CA SER A 67 7.16 -19.74 7.87
C SER A 67 5.74 -19.23 7.70
N TYR A 68 5.61 -17.97 7.27
CA TYR A 68 4.32 -17.44 6.84
C TYR A 68 4.05 -17.73 5.38
N ASP A 69 2.81 -18.08 5.08
CA ASP A 69 2.29 -18.20 3.72
C ASP A 69 1.24 -17.11 3.46
N TYR A 70 1.59 -16.19 2.56
CA TYR A 70 0.77 -15.06 2.14
C TYR A 70 0.05 -15.31 0.81
N SER A 71 -0.15 -16.57 0.43
CA SER A 71 -0.73 -16.94 -0.87
C SER A 71 -2.10 -16.29 -1.11
N GLU A 72 -2.94 -16.15 -0.07
CA GLU A 72 -4.24 -15.48 -0.20
C GLU A 72 -4.12 -13.99 -0.52
N PHE A 73 -3.09 -13.32 0.02
CA PHE A 73 -2.80 -11.91 -0.29
C PHE A 73 -2.21 -11.71 -1.69
N ARG A 74 -1.73 -12.78 -2.32
CA ARG A 74 -1.23 -12.77 -3.70
C ARG A 74 -2.28 -13.20 -4.71
N SER A 75 -3.44 -13.68 -4.27
CA SER A 75 -4.50 -14.14 -5.17
C SER A 75 -5.42 -13.00 -5.59
N SER A 76 -5.39 -12.68 -6.88
CA SER A 76 -6.30 -11.70 -7.50
C SER A 76 -7.76 -12.12 -7.39
N LYS A 77 -8.02 -13.42 -7.45
CA LYS A 77 -9.36 -14.00 -7.30
C LYS A 77 -9.89 -13.82 -5.86
N VAL A 78 -9.03 -14.03 -4.86
CA VAL A 78 -9.38 -13.79 -3.45
C VAL A 78 -9.61 -12.29 -3.25
N PHE A 79 -8.71 -11.43 -3.73
CA PHE A 79 -8.86 -9.97 -3.67
C PHE A 79 -10.21 -9.53 -4.26
N LYS A 80 -10.55 -9.96 -5.48
CA LYS A 80 -11.82 -9.62 -6.13
C LYS A 80 -13.05 -10.03 -5.31
N LYS A 81 -12.97 -11.14 -4.56
CA LYS A 81 -14.10 -11.66 -3.77
C LYS A 81 -14.23 -11.05 -2.38
N SER A 82 -13.11 -10.63 -1.79
CA SER A 82 -13.04 -10.20 -0.38
C SER A 82 -12.89 -8.71 -0.19
N ALA A 83 -12.37 -7.98 -1.20
CA ALA A 83 -12.12 -6.56 -1.11
C ALA A 83 -13.42 -5.76 -1.23
N THR A 84 -13.77 -5.04 -0.18
CA THR A 84 -14.87 -4.06 -0.16
C THR A 84 -14.27 -2.66 -0.25
N PRO A 85 -14.66 -1.83 -1.23
CA PRO A 85 -14.07 -0.50 -1.39
C PRO A 85 -14.43 0.42 -0.23
N ILE A 86 -13.42 1.11 0.32
CA ILE A 86 -13.60 2.19 1.29
C ILE A 86 -13.83 3.49 0.49
N HIS A 87 -15.07 3.72 0.10
CA HIS A 87 -15.46 4.76 -0.85
C HIS A 87 -14.92 6.14 -0.50
N LYS A 88 -14.92 6.53 0.77
CA LYS A 88 -14.40 7.82 1.24
C LYS A 88 -12.92 7.99 0.90
N MET A 89 -12.12 6.94 1.03
CA MET A 89 -10.69 6.98 0.73
C MET A 89 -10.41 6.91 -0.77
N ILE A 90 -11.17 6.11 -1.52
CA ILE A 90 -11.09 6.08 -2.99
C ILE A 90 -11.48 7.44 -3.58
N HIS A 91 -12.54 8.08 -3.07
CA HIS A 91 -12.91 9.44 -3.50
C HIS A 91 -11.82 10.47 -3.18
N LYS A 92 -11.18 10.36 -1.98
CA LYS A 92 -10.06 11.22 -1.60
C LYS A 92 -8.87 11.05 -2.57
N LEU A 93 -8.49 9.79 -2.87
CA LEU A 93 -7.44 9.48 -3.84
C LEU A 93 -7.75 10.12 -5.20
N LYS A 94 -8.95 9.90 -5.73
CA LYS A 94 -9.38 10.45 -7.03
C LYS A 94 -9.41 11.97 -7.05
N ALA A 95 -9.88 12.62 -5.98
CA ALA A 95 -9.90 14.08 -5.89
C ALA A 95 -8.49 14.67 -5.88
N ILE A 96 -7.55 14.03 -5.17
CA ILE A 96 -6.14 14.44 -5.15
C ILE A 96 -5.51 14.25 -6.53
N HIS A 97 -5.76 13.11 -7.18
CA HIS A 97 -5.24 12.81 -8.52
C HIS A 97 -5.75 13.81 -9.56
N LYS A 98 -7.07 14.10 -9.55
CA LYS A 98 -7.69 15.08 -10.46
C LYS A 98 -7.06 16.49 -10.34
N ASN A 99 -6.57 16.85 -9.17
CA ASN A 99 -5.89 18.13 -8.93
C ASN A 99 -4.40 18.13 -9.32
N ASN A 100 -3.99 17.24 -10.24
CA ASN A 100 -2.61 17.13 -10.77
C ASN A 100 -1.54 16.87 -9.70
N LYS A 101 -1.89 16.18 -8.61
CA LYS A 101 -0.91 15.75 -7.62
C LYS A 101 -0.48 14.31 -7.89
N ASN A 102 0.79 14.00 -7.57
CA ASN A 102 1.29 12.66 -7.73
C ASN A 102 0.65 11.75 -6.68
N VAL A 103 -0.06 10.74 -7.14
CA VAL A 103 -0.72 9.75 -6.31
C VAL A 103 -0.18 8.38 -6.67
N GLU A 104 0.22 7.62 -5.66
CA GLU A 104 0.64 6.23 -5.82
C GLU A 104 -0.02 5.37 -4.74
N ILE A 105 -0.25 4.11 -5.05
CA ILE A 105 -0.61 3.09 -4.08
C ILE A 105 0.70 2.39 -3.68
N VAL A 106 0.97 2.31 -2.37
CA VAL A 106 2.16 1.64 -1.82
C VAL A 106 1.70 0.58 -0.85
N THR A 107 1.63 -0.66 -1.30
CA THR A 107 1.11 -1.79 -0.53
C THR A 107 2.22 -2.76 -0.11
N ALA A 108 2.07 -3.37 1.06
CA ALA A 108 2.93 -4.47 1.52
C ALA A 108 2.76 -5.76 0.70
N ARG A 109 1.73 -5.85 -0.13
CA ARG A 109 1.55 -7.00 -1.03
C ARG A 109 2.72 -7.13 -1.99
N SER A 110 3.08 -8.38 -2.31
CA SER A 110 3.96 -8.73 -3.42
C SER A 110 3.17 -8.85 -4.74
N ASP A 111 3.79 -9.37 -5.79
CA ASP A 111 3.14 -9.59 -7.08
C ASP A 111 1.94 -10.52 -6.95
N MET A 112 0.85 -10.14 -7.62
CA MET A 112 -0.36 -10.94 -7.70
C MET A 112 -0.17 -12.09 -8.70
N ASP A 113 -0.83 -13.23 -8.43
CA ASP A 113 -0.88 -14.41 -9.29
C ASP A 113 -1.45 -14.10 -10.68
N ASP A 114 -2.46 -13.22 -10.76
CA ASP A 114 -3.02 -12.70 -11.99
C ASP A 114 -3.05 -11.17 -11.93
N LYS A 115 -1.99 -10.56 -12.46
CA LYS A 115 -1.83 -9.11 -12.54
C LYS A 115 -2.98 -8.44 -13.32
N HIS A 116 -3.42 -9.07 -14.42
CA HIS A 116 -4.48 -8.48 -15.24
C HIS A 116 -5.82 -8.46 -14.50
N GLY A 117 -6.21 -9.57 -13.89
CA GLY A 117 -7.41 -9.68 -13.06
C GLY A 117 -7.40 -8.69 -11.89
N PHE A 118 -6.26 -8.53 -11.24
CA PHE A 118 -6.08 -7.54 -10.17
C PHE A 118 -6.31 -6.11 -10.68
N MET A 119 -5.64 -5.72 -11.76
CA MET A 119 -5.78 -4.38 -12.36
C MET A 119 -7.21 -4.11 -12.82
N LYS A 120 -7.88 -5.12 -13.40
CA LYS A 120 -9.30 -5.04 -13.77
C LYS A 120 -10.21 -4.79 -12.55
N THR A 121 -9.89 -5.40 -11.41
CA THR A 121 -10.63 -5.18 -10.16
C THR A 121 -10.44 -3.74 -9.64
N LEU A 122 -9.22 -3.20 -9.65
CA LEU A 122 -8.97 -1.81 -9.28
C LEU A 122 -9.75 -0.85 -10.18
N LYS A 123 -9.72 -1.08 -11.49
CA LYS A 123 -10.45 -0.26 -12.47
C LYS A 123 -11.97 -0.30 -12.26
N HIS A 124 -12.51 -1.47 -11.92
CA HIS A 124 -13.92 -1.63 -11.57
C HIS A 124 -14.34 -0.73 -10.40
N HIS A 125 -13.44 -0.54 -9.43
CA HIS A 125 -13.66 0.35 -8.29
C HIS A 125 -13.25 1.82 -8.55
N GLY A 126 -12.96 2.15 -9.82
CA GLY A 126 -12.67 3.51 -10.26
C GLY A 126 -11.25 3.99 -9.98
N ILE A 127 -10.31 3.08 -9.76
CA ILE A 127 -8.87 3.35 -9.70
C ILE A 127 -8.24 2.83 -11.00
N ASP A 128 -7.85 3.72 -11.91
CA ASP A 128 -7.18 3.29 -13.14
C ASP A 128 -5.68 3.05 -12.87
N PRO A 129 -5.20 1.80 -12.97
CA PRO A 129 -3.80 1.48 -12.70
C PRO A 129 -2.81 2.01 -13.77
N HIS A 130 -3.31 2.55 -14.87
CA HIS A 130 -2.49 3.26 -15.85
C HIS A 130 -2.19 4.70 -15.41
N GLU A 131 -3.07 5.28 -14.58
CA GLU A 131 -2.94 6.63 -14.05
C GLU A 131 -2.35 6.63 -12.63
N VAL A 132 -2.77 5.69 -11.79
CA VAL A 132 -2.32 5.54 -10.40
C VAL A 132 -1.45 4.28 -10.28
N HIS A 133 -0.15 4.48 -10.07
CA HIS A 133 0.78 3.35 -9.96
C HIS A 133 0.62 2.58 -8.65
N VAL A 134 0.69 1.25 -8.75
CA VAL A 134 0.71 0.35 -7.61
C VAL A 134 2.14 -0.13 -7.36
N ARG A 135 2.76 0.33 -6.27
CA ARG A 135 4.06 -0.10 -5.78
C ARG A 135 3.89 -1.25 -4.81
N ARG A 136 4.37 -2.42 -5.18
CA ARG A 136 4.32 -3.64 -4.38
C ARG A 136 5.57 -3.72 -3.53
N ALA A 137 5.52 -3.11 -2.34
CA ALA A 137 6.65 -3.05 -1.43
C ALA A 137 7.06 -4.46 -0.95
N GLY A 138 6.15 -5.42 -0.91
CA GLY A 138 6.46 -6.81 -0.58
C GLY A 138 7.49 -7.49 -1.51
N ASN A 139 7.76 -6.91 -2.68
CA ASN A 139 8.82 -7.41 -3.57
C ASN A 139 10.23 -6.90 -3.20
N THR A 140 10.37 -6.04 -2.21
CA THR A 140 11.67 -5.44 -1.84
C THR A 140 12.59 -6.39 -1.08
N GLY A 141 12.07 -7.50 -0.56
CA GLY A 141 12.79 -8.42 0.33
C GLY A 141 13.12 -7.84 1.71
N ALA A 142 12.50 -6.72 2.10
CA ALA A 142 12.69 -6.14 3.42
C ALA A 142 12.13 -7.03 4.53
N ALA A 143 12.67 -6.90 5.75
CA ALA A 143 12.32 -7.77 6.88
C ALA A 143 10.90 -7.52 7.42
N SER A 144 10.32 -6.34 7.15
CA SER A 144 8.96 -6.01 7.58
C SER A 144 8.21 -5.16 6.55
N PRO A 145 6.86 -5.11 6.60
CA PRO A 145 6.05 -4.21 5.79
C PRO A 145 6.46 -2.73 5.95
N ALA A 146 6.79 -2.32 7.18
CA ALA A 146 7.20 -0.96 7.49
C ALA A 146 8.53 -0.59 6.80
N GLU A 147 9.53 -1.46 6.84
CA GLU A 147 10.80 -1.26 6.14
C GLU A 147 10.63 -1.29 4.62
N ALA A 148 9.78 -2.19 4.12
CA ALA A 148 9.48 -2.29 2.70
C ALA A 148 8.87 -0.98 2.15
N LYS A 149 7.88 -0.43 2.83
CA LYS A 149 7.24 0.84 2.46
C LYS A 149 8.20 2.03 2.62
N HIS A 150 8.96 2.07 3.70
CA HIS A 150 10.01 3.08 3.94
C HIS A 150 10.99 3.14 2.75
N LYS A 151 11.52 1.98 2.33
CA LYS A 151 12.43 1.90 1.19
C LYS A 151 11.79 2.42 -0.10
N VAL A 152 10.59 1.94 -0.43
CA VAL A 152 9.88 2.35 -1.67
C VAL A 152 9.62 3.85 -1.69
N ILE A 153 9.16 4.44 -0.58
CA ILE A 153 8.86 5.86 -0.51
C ILE A 153 10.15 6.70 -0.55
N GLY A 154 11.21 6.27 0.15
CA GLY A 154 12.52 6.92 0.10
C GLY A 154 13.10 6.94 -1.31
N ASP A 155 13.00 5.83 -2.05
CA ASP A 155 13.44 5.76 -3.44
C ASP A 155 12.61 6.69 -4.35
N LEU A 156 11.31 6.82 -4.13
CA LEU A 156 10.46 7.77 -4.86
C LEU A 156 10.86 9.23 -4.56
N VAL A 157 11.13 9.56 -3.30
CA VAL A 157 11.60 10.89 -2.90
C VAL A 157 12.92 11.24 -3.59
N LYS A 158 13.90 10.34 -3.55
CA LYS A 158 15.20 10.52 -4.23
C LYS A 158 15.04 10.69 -5.73
N LYS A 159 14.25 9.80 -6.36
CA LYS A 159 14.08 9.76 -7.82
C LYS A 159 13.37 10.99 -8.38
N HIS A 160 12.35 11.50 -7.69
CA HIS A 160 11.46 12.54 -8.20
C HIS A 160 11.63 13.90 -7.51
N GLY A 161 12.44 13.98 -6.46
CA GLY A 161 12.72 15.22 -5.74
C GLY A 161 11.48 15.82 -5.07
N TYR A 162 10.62 14.98 -4.52
CA TYR A 162 9.46 15.44 -3.76
C TYR A 162 9.90 16.26 -2.55
N LYS A 163 9.14 17.32 -2.24
CA LYS A 163 9.35 18.21 -1.10
C LYS A 163 8.30 18.01 -0.02
N ARG A 164 7.20 17.34 -0.34
CA ARG A 164 6.15 16.98 0.61
C ARG A 164 5.63 15.60 0.28
N VAL A 165 5.52 14.75 1.30
CA VAL A 165 5.01 13.38 1.15
C VAL A 165 3.93 13.14 2.17
N HIS A 166 2.80 12.62 1.71
CA HIS A 166 1.68 12.16 2.53
C HIS A 166 1.59 10.64 2.42
N LEU A 167 1.56 9.93 3.55
CA LEU A 167 1.26 8.51 3.61
C LEU A 167 -0.06 8.32 4.36
N TYR A 168 -1.00 7.61 3.74
CA TYR A 168 -2.26 7.16 4.32
C TYR A 168 -2.16 5.67 4.58
N ASP A 169 -2.17 5.26 5.86
CA ASP A 169 -1.91 3.88 6.28
C ASP A 169 -2.70 3.59 7.57
N ASP A 170 -3.15 2.36 7.76
CA ASP A 170 -3.85 1.93 8.98
C ASP A 170 -2.88 1.43 10.05
N SER A 171 -1.66 1.07 9.67
CA SER A 171 -0.62 0.56 10.58
C SER A 171 0.20 1.69 11.18
N LYS A 172 0.17 1.79 12.51
CA LYS A 172 1.01 2.74 13.26
C LYS A 172 2.50 2.50 13.03
N ASP A 173 2.92 1.23 12.96
CA ASP A 173 4.33 0.87 12.72
C ASP A 173 4.81 1.36 11.35
N ASN A 174 3.97 1.23 10.31
CA ASN A 174 4.27 1.76 8.98
C ASN A 174 4.44 3.29 9.04
N LEU A 175 3.54 3.97 9.74
CA LEU A 175 3.56 5.43 9.88
C LEU A 175 4.76 5.92 10.69
N GLU A 176 5.13 5.25 11.78
CA GLU A 176 6.34 5.59 12.56
C GLU A 176 7.61 5.41 11.71
N LYS A 177 7.72 4.27 11.02
CA LYS A 177 8.85 4.04 10.11
C LYS A 177 8.88 5.04 8.95
N PHE A 178 7.74 5.41 8.40
CA PHE A 178 7.63 6.46 7.38
C PHE A 178 8.15 7.81 7.89
N LYS A 179 7.80 8.21 9.11
CA LYS A 179 8.29 9.47 9.71
C LYS A 179 9.81 9.49 9.86
N SER A 180 10.44 8.34 10.07
CA SER A 180 11.91 8.26 10.18
C SER A 180 12.64 8.63 8.87
N LEU A 181 11.95 8.67 7.70
CA LEU A 181 12.51 9.21 6.47
C LEU A 181 12.98 10.67 6.58
N LYS A 182 12.48 11.42 7.58
CA LYS A 182 12.92 12.77 7.87
C LYS A 182 14.42 12.85 8.18
N HIS A 183 15.00 11.81 8.77
CA HIS A 183 16.44 11.75 9.05
C HIS A 183 17.27 11.69 7.77
N ASP A 184 16.79 10.92 6.77
CA ASP A 184 17.47 10.77 5.48
C ASP A 184 17.17 11.91 4.49
N HIS A 185 16.04 12.62 4.71
CA HIS A 185 15.53 13.68 3.84
C HIS A 185 15.11 14.91 4.66
N PRO A 186 16.05 15.65 5.29
CA PRO A 186 15.73 16.76 6.21
C PRO A 186 14.96 17.89 5.55
N ASP A 187 15.08 18.09 4.24
CA ASP A 187 14.40 19.14 3.47
C ASP A 187 12.99 18.74 2.99
N VAL A 188 12.52 17.55 3.32
CA VAL A 188 11.21 17.03 2.91
C VAL A 188 10.23 17.06 4.08
N GLU A 189 9.00 17.51 3.83
CA GLU A 189 7.91 17.43 4.80
C GLU A 189 7.21 16.08 4.69
N PHE A 190 7.12 15.35 5.81
CA PHE A 190 6.42 14.07 5.89
C PHE A 190 5.16 14.20 6.74
N HIS A 191 4.01 13.85 6.16
CA HIS A 191 2.70 13.88 6.80
C HIS A 191 2.15 12.46 6.86
N ALA A 192 2.09 11.89 8.05
CA ALA A 192 1.53 10.58 8.32
C ALA A 192 0.05 10.70 8.67
N HIS A 193 -0.80 10.00 7.93
CA HIS A 193 -2.25 9.97 8.11
C HIS A 193 -2.68 8.57 8.54
N HIS A 194 -2.99 8.41 9.82
CA HIS A 194 -3.55 7.17 10.34
C HIS A 194 -5.01 7.05 9.91
N VAL A 195 -5.34 5.97 9.23
CA VAL A 195 -6.67 5.67 8.73
C VAL A 195 -7.31 4.61 9.63
N GLU A 196 -8.42 4.94 10.25
CA GLU A 196 -9.24 4.00 11.02
C GLU A 196 -10.58 3.85 10.30
N TYR A 197 -10.83 2.66 9.74
CA TYR A 197 -12.09 2.33 9.08
C TYR A 197 -12.98 1.48 10.00
N HIS A 198 -14.25 1.86 10.11
CA HIS A 198 -15.27 1.17 10.88
C HIS A 198 -16.29 0.54 9.91
N PRO A 199 -16.17 -0.75 9.60
CA PRO A 199 -16.98 -1.41 8.57
C PRO A 199 -18.49 -1.40 8.90
N GLU A 200 -18.86 -1.47 10.18
CA GLU A 200 -20.25 -1.46 10.63
C GLU A 200 -21.00 -0.15 10.26
N THR A 201 -20.28 0.98 10.26
CA THR A 201 -20.85 2.30 10.00
C THR A 201 -20.39 2.91 8.69
N GLY A 202 -19.39 2.32 8.04
CA GLY A 202 -18.70 2.90 6.90
C GLY A 202 -17.88 4.17 7.24
N HIS A 203 -17.73 4.47 8.55
CA HIS A 203 -17.01 5.66 9.00
C HIS A 203 -15.51 5.52 8.79
N VAL A 204 -14.87 6.61 8.36
CA VAL A 204 -13.41 6.72 8.27
C VAL A 204 -12.97 7.89 9.13
N LYS A 205 -12.11 7.62 10.11
CA LYS A 205 -11.41 8.62 10.89
C LYS A 205 -9.99 8.78 10.39
N LEU A 206 -9.55 10.02 10.23
CA LEU A 206 -8.18 10.37 9.82
C LEU A 206 -7.52 11.16 10.94
N THR A 207 -6.38 10.67 11.42
CA THR A 207 -5.53 11.39 12.37
C THR A 207 -4.20 11.69 11.68
N THR A 208 -3.80 12.97 11.66
CA THR A 208 -2.59 13.41 10.96
C THR A 208 -1.50 13.80 11.95
N THR A 209 -0.29 13.29 11.73
CA THR A 209 0.93 13.72 12.42
C THR A 209 1.97 14.16 11.40
N LYS A 210 2.82 15.13 11.78
CA LYS A 210 3.90 15.65 10.93
C LYS A 210 5.26 15.29 11.55
N ALA A 211 6.25 14.96 10.70
CA ALA A 211 7.65 14.82 11.06
C ALA A 211 8.50 15.85 10.33
#